data_e988ebc9d6ff751b6dc71bc47b42d41d
#
_entry.id   e988ebc9d6ff751b6dc71bc47b42d41d
#
_cell.length_a   1.000
_cell.length_b   1.000
_cell.length_c   1.000
_cell.angle_alpha   90.00
_cell.angle_beta   90.00
_cell.angle_gamma   90.00
#
_symmetry.space_group_name_H-M   'P 1'
#
loop_
_entity.id
_entity.type
_entity.pdbx_description
1 polymer ?
#
loop_
_entity_poly.entity_id
_entity_poly.type
_entity_poly.pdbx_seq_one_letter_code
_entity_poly.pdbx_strand_id
1 'polypeptide(L)'
;MSDRKKHLYLVEWSLEMNNEQYNKERNNRKKQLYRLLLGIQQLLNCPIINLVWILFSMGVICFVKWEQFLVSVFVIPALLDRAFNGCMKFLEVFFPVMCAVGIIQFIGYITAMKDEADLCIVFSDNRNAKNQPPILKYKKRDKKTGVIKREFYTTIPMEQWQEKKEAICDRLDIHMIGDITYGGKRKNKGNHIYFESAKGRKRMERATLYDDTF
;
A
#
# COMPACT_ATOMS: atom_id res chain seq x y z
N MET A 1 21.79 22.04 -37.67
CA MET A 1 20.91 22.23 -36.50
C MET A 1 21.75 22.96 -35.45
N SER A 2 21.39 24.19 -35.08
CA SER A 2 22.25 25.10 -34.30
C SER A 2 22.50 24.52 -32.89
N ASP A 3 23.74 24.62 -32.38
CA ASP A 3 24.18 24.17 -31.05
C ASP A 3 23.28 24.70 -29.92
N ARG A 4 22.71 25.88 -30.10
CA ARG A 4 21.73 26.49 -29.17
C ARG A 4 20.47 25.65 -28.99
N LYS A 5 19.97 25.00 -30.06
CA LYS A 5 18.80 24.10 -29.98
C LYS A 5 19.14 22.80 -29.23
N LYS A 6 20.33 22.25 -29.49
CA LYS A 6 20.78 21.04 -28.75
C LYS A 6 20.91 21.29 -27.25
N HIS A 7 21.49 22.45 -26.87
CA HIS A 7 21.62 22.81 -25.46
C HIS A 7 20.26 23.02 -24.77
N LEU A 8 19.30 23.64 -25.43
CA LEU A 8 17.92 23.80 -24.95
C LEU A 8 17.23 22.44 -24.73
N TYR A 9 17.33 21.52 -25.70
CA TYR A 9 16.79 20.16 -25.56
C TYR A 9 17.42 19.38 -24.40
N LEU A 10 18.72 19.49 -24.19
CA LEU A 10 19.41 18.82 -23.07
C LEU A 10 18.99 19.38 -21.72
N VAL A 11 18.79 20.70 -21.59
CA VAL A 11 18.32 21.32 -20.36
C VAL A 11 16.86 20.93 -20.10
N GLU A 12 16.00 20.96 -21.09
CA GLU A 12 14.59 20.59 -20.98
C GLU A 12 14.45 19.11 -20.58
N TRP A 13 15.20 18.22 -21.23
CA TRP A 13 15.25 16.80 -20.90
C TRP A 13 15.77 16.52 -19.46
N SER A 14 16.79 17.25 -19.01
CA SER A 14 17.33 17.12 -17.66
C SER A 14 16.33 17.61 -16.59
N LEU A 15 15.57 18.66 -16.88
CA LEU A 15 14.50 19.17 -16.00
C LEU A 15 13.31 18.20 -15.92
N GLU A 16 12.94 17.60 -17.04
CA GLU A 16 11.87 16.58 -17.05
C GLU A 16 12.27 15.33 -16.27
N MET A 17 13.49 14.81 -16.45
CA MET A 17 14.00 13.67 -15.67
C MET A 17 14.03 13.96 -14.17
N ASN A 18 14.46 15.16 -13.79
CA ASN A 18 14.52 15.55 -12.37
C ASN A 18 13.11 15.63 -11.77
N ASN A 19 12.14 16.13 -12.52
CA ASN A 19 10.73 16.16 -12.11
C ASN A 19 10.11 14.76 -12.01
N GLU A 20 10.45 13.85 -12.91
CA GLU A 20 9.98 12.46 -12.83
C GLU A 20 10.54 11.72 -11.62
N GLN A 21 11.83 11.86 -11.35
CA GLN A 21 12.48 11.28 -10.17
C GLN A 21 11.85 11.82 -8.88
N TYR A 22 11.66 13.13 -8.79
CA TYR A 22 11.00 13.77 -7.64
C TYR A 22 9.58 13.23 -7.42
N ASN A 23 8.78 13.12 -8.49
CA ASN A 23 7.43 12.60 -8.41
C ASN A 23 7.42 11.11 -8.01
N LYS A 24 8.34 10.31 -8.50
CA LYS A 24 8.50 8.90 -8.14
C LYS A 24 8.88 8.74 -6.67
N GLU A 25 9.84 9.52 -6.17
CA GLU A 25 10.22 9.50 -4.77
C GLU A 25 9.09 9.94 -3.84
N ARG A 26 8.38 11.02 -4.20
CA ARG A 26 7.21 11.50 -3.46
C ARG A 26 6.12 10.44 -3.39
N ASN A 27 5.87 9.74 -4.49
CA ASN A 27 4.91 8.64 -4.56
C ASN A 27 5.35 7.46 -3.69
N ASN A 28 6.63 7.08 -3.73
CA ASN A 28 7.18 6.00 -2.91
C ASN A 28 7.09 6.32 -1.41
N ARG A 29 7.40 7.54 -0.98
CA ARG A 29 7.23 7.96 0.43
C ARG A 29 5.77 7.85 0.87
N LYS A 30 4.81 8.31 0.04
CA LYS A 30 3.38 8.17 0.32
C LYS A 30 2.97 6.70 0.38
N LYS A 31 3.47 5.87 -0.53
CA LYS A 31 3.21 4.44 -0.57
C LYS A 31 3.64 3.76 0.73
N GLN A 32 4.86 4.04 1.22
CA GLN A 32 5.35 3.50 2.49
C GLN A 32 4.48 3.93 3.67
N LEU A 33 4.10 5.21 3.74
CA LEU A 33 3.25 5.74 4.80
C LEU A 33 1.85 5.11 4.78
N TYR A 34 1.24 4.97 3.60
CA TYR A 34 -0.07 4.33 3.48
C TYR A 34 -0.01 2.82 3.78
N ARG A 35 1.11 2.14 3.48
CA ARG A 35 1.34 0.75 3.88
C ARG A 35 1.32 0.60 5.40
N LEU A 36 2.03 1.47 6.10
CA LEU A 36 2.06 1.47 7.56
C LEU A 36 0.66 1.72 8.15
N LEU A 37 -0.04 2.75 7.67
CA LEU A 37 -1.41 3.06 8.11
C LEU A 37 -2.38 1.92 7.82
N LEU A 38 -2.27 1.28 6.65
CA LEU A 38 -3.09 0.13 6.27
C LEU A 38 -2.80 -1.08 7.15
N GLY A 39 -1.53 -1.32 7.50
CA GLY A 39 -1.12 -2.36 8.45
C GLY A 39 -1.74 -2.18 9.82
N ILE A 40 -1.65 -0.98 10.39
CA ILE A 40 -2.31 -0.64 11.68
C ILE A 40 -3.82 -0.88 11.58
N GLN A 41 -4.44 -0.47 10.49
CA GLN A 41 -5.86 -0.66 10.28
C GLN A 41 -6.27 -2.13 10.23
N GLN A 42 -5.46 -2.99 9.59
CA GLN A 42 -5.73 -4.43 9.51
C GLN A 42 -5.60 -5.12 10.88
N LEU A 43 -4.65 -4.71 11.70
CA LEU A 43 -4.53 -5.19 13.08
C LEU A 43 -5.81 -4.91 13.89
N LEU A 44 -6.44 -3.75 13.68
CA LEU A 44 -7.70 -3.40 14.36
C LEU A 44 -8.92 -4.14 13.77
N ASN A 45 -8.93 -4.39 12.46
CA ASN A 45 -10.08 -5.01 11.77
C ASN A 45 -10.09 -6.55 11.83
N CYS A 46 -8.92 -7.17 11.90
CA CYS A 46 -8.73 -8.61 11.82
C CYS A 46 -7.96 -9.14 13.05
N PRO A 47 -8.65 -9.53 14.14
CA PRO A 47 -7.99 -9.96 15.37
C PRO A 47 -7.09 -11.20 15.18
N ILE A 48 -7.35 -12.04 14.18
CA ILE A 48 -6.50 -13.21 13.86
C ILE A 48 -5.08 -12.81 13.49
N ILE A 49 -4.90 -11.64 12.83
CA ILE A 49 -3.57 -11.14 12.47
C ILE A 49 -2.75 -10.81 13.72
N ASN A 50 -3.42 -10.50 14.84
CA ASN A 50 -2.73 -10.21 16.10
C ASN A 50 -1.98 -11.43 16.68
N LEU A 51 -2.25 -12.66 16.20
CA LEU A 51 -1.47 -13.84 16.55
C LEU A 51 0.02 -13.68 16.21
N VAL A 52 0.35 -12.88 15.21
CA VAL A 52 1.72 -12.55 14.84
C VAL A 52 2.50 -11.92 16.00
N TRP A 53 1.81 -11.16 16.89
CA TRP A 53 2.44 -10.53 18.03
C TRP A 53 2.89 -11.54 19.10
N ILE A 54 2.25 -12.71 19.21
CA ILE A 54 2.67 -13.78 20.11
C ILE A 54 4.01 -14.35 19.63
N LEU A 55 4.11 -14.64 18.31
CA LEU A 55 5.37 -15.10 17.69
C LEU A 55 6.46 -14.04 17.81
N PHE A 56 6.10 -12.77 17.58
CA PHE A 56 7.03 -11.66 17.72
C PHE A 56 7.56 -11.54 19.16
N SER A 57 6.69 -11.59 20.18
CA SER A 57 7.09 -11.53 21.58
C SER A 57 8.03 -12.67 21.95
N MET A 58 7.75 -13.88 21.45
CA MET A 58 8.64 -15.03 21.65
C MET A 58 10.01 -14.81 21.01
N GLY A 59 10.03 -14.24 19.79
CA GLY A 59 11.27 -13.86 19.11
C GLY A 59 12.08 -12.81 19.86
N VAL A 60 11.42 -11.81 20.45
CA VAL A 60 12.09 -10.79 21.28
C VAL A 60 12.72 -11.42 22.53
N ILE A 61 12.01 -12.32 23.22
CA ILE A 61 12.55 -13.03 24.39
C ILE A 61 13.79 -13.85 24.00
N CYS A 62 13.73 -14.58 22.88
CA CYS A 62 14.88 -15.32 22.37
C CYS A 62 16.06 -14.39 22.03
N PHE A 63 15.78 -13.23 21.42
CA PHE A 63 16.79 -12.24 21.06
C PHE A 63 17.50 -11.69 22.29
N VAL A 64 16.78 -11.30 23.34
CA VAL A 64 17.36 -10.81 24.60
C VAL A 64 18.23 -11.88 25.29
N LYS A 65 17.75 -13.15 25.29
CA LYS A 65 18.55 -14.26 25.83
C LYS A 65 19.82 -14.50 25.02
N TRP A 66 19.75 -14.42 23.70
CA TRP A 66 20.90 -14.58 22.83
C TRP A 66 21.92 -13.43 22.99
N GLU A 67 21.45 -12.20 23.15
CA GLU A 67 22.29 -11.04 23.44
C GLU A 67 23.06 -11.21 24.75
N GLN A 68 22.36 -11.62 25.84
CA GLN A 68 22.98 -11.89 27.13
C GLN A 68 24.07 -12.96 27.01
N PHE A 69 23.84 -14.00 26.22
CA PHE A 69 24.82 -15.04 25.95
C PHE A 69 26.05 -14.46 25.20
N LEU A 70 25.83 -13.64 24.15
CA LEU A 70 26.94 -13.00 23.43
C LEU A 70 27.81 -12.14 24.35
N VAL A 71 27.20 -11.28 25.15
CA VAL A 71 27.94 -10.45 26.12
C VAL A 71 28.76 -11.28 27.10
N SER A 72 28.28 -12.45 27.50
CA SER A 72 29.01 -13.33 28.42
C SER A 72 30.20 -14.03 27.78
N VAL A 73 30.18 -14.25 26.47
CA VAL A 73 31.25 -14.96 25.72
C VAL A 73 32.36 -13.99 25.28
N PHE A 74 32.04 -12.76 24.99
CA PHE A 74 33.04 -11.79 24.51
C PHE A 74 33.75 -11.11 25.68
N VAL A 75 35.07 -11.38 25.82
CA VAL A 75 35.94 -10.67 26.75
C VAL A 75 36.39 -9.35 26.10
N ILE A 76 35.79 -8.25 26.57
CA ILE A 76 36.04 -6.92 26.02
C ILE A 76 37.07 -6.19 26.91
N PRO A 77 38.08 -5.50 26.31
CA PRO A 77 38.98 -4.63 27.06
C PRO A 77 38.20 -3.58 27.87
N ALA A 78 38.61 -3.33 29.13
CA ALA A 78 37.94 -2.43 30.07
C ALA A 78 37.70 -0.98 29.48
N LEU A 79 38.56 -0.54 28.57
CA LEU A 79 38.45 0.74 27.89
C LEU A 79 37.20 0.82 26.99
N LEU A 80 36.82 -0.29 26.35
CA LEU A 80 35.71 -0.38 25.39
C LEU A 80 34.41 -0.91 26.00
N ASP A 81 34.48 -1.47 27.22
CA ASP A 81 33.34 -2.13 27.87
C ASP A 81 32.12 -1.21 28.01
N ARG A 82 32.32 0.04 28.43
CA ARG A 82 31.22 1.01 28.56
C ARG A 82 30.53 1.32 27.21
N ALA A 83 31.31 1.48 26.16
CA ALA A 83 30.79 1.77 24.82
C ALA A 83 30.05 0.55 24.26
N PHE A 84 30.61 -0.62 24.40
CA PHE A 84 30.00 -1.87 23.94
C PHE A 84 28.66 -2.13 24.65
N ASN A 85 28.63 -2.08 25.97
CA ASN A 85 27.40 -2.26 26.75
C ASN A 85 26.34 -1.19 26.40
N GLY A 86 26.74 0.02 26.12
CA GLY A 86 25.83 1.09 25.63
C GLY A 86 25.23 0.74 24.26
N CYS A 87 26.04 0.28 23.31
CA CYS A 87 25.57 -0.16 22.01
C CYS A 87 24.63 -1.37 22.10
N MET A 88 24.94 -2.35 22.94
CA MET A 88 24.11 -3.54 23.10
C MET A 88 22.75 -3.19 23.71
N LYS A 89 22.69 -2.36 24.74
CA LYS A 89 21.42 -1.87 25.30
C LYS A 89 20.61 -1.05 24.30
N PHE A 90 21.26 -0.27 23.44
CA PHE A 90 20.57 0.43 22.37
C PHE A 90 19.97 -0.55 21.37
N LEU A 91 20.71 -1.58 20.97
CA LEU A 91 20.24 -2.62 20.06
C LEU A 91 19.09 -3.43 20.67
N GLU A 92 19.13 -3.74 21.96
CA GLU A 92 18.08 -4.48 22.69
C GLU A 92 16.71 -3.78 22.56
N VAL A 93 16.68 -2.46 22.57
CA VAL A 93 15.43 -1.68 22.43
C VAL A 93 15.13 -1.36 20.97
N PHE A 94 16.11 -0.90 20.21
CA PHE A 94 15.93 -0.39 18.84
C PHE A 94 15.55 -1.50 17.86
N PHE A 95 16.19 -2.65 17.94
CA PHE A 95 15.95 -3.75 17.01
C PHE A 95 14.52 -4.30 17.08
N PRO A 96 13.94 -4.61 18.26
CA PRO A 96 12.54 -5.01 18.34
C PRO A 96 11.56 -3.96 17.82
N VAL A 97 11.81 -2.67 18.09
CA VAL A 97 10.95 -1.60 17.59
C VAL A 97 10.96 -1.55 16.07
N MET A 98 12.14 -1.65 15.45
CA MET A 98 12.27 -1.69 13.99
C MET A 98 11.58 -2.92 13.38
N CYS A 99 11.72 -4.09 14.02
CA CYS A 99 11.04 -5.31 13.60
C CYS A 99 9.51 -5.17 13.71
N ALA A 100 8.99 -4.57 14.79
CA ALA A 100 7.56 -4.33 14.96
C ALA A 100 7.00 -3.42 13.84
N VAL A 101 7.69 -2.32 13.52
CA VAL A 101 7.34 -1.44 12.41
C VAL A 101 7.38 -2.19 11.08
N GLY A 102 8.40 -3.01 10.86
CA GLY A 102 8.54 -3.86 9.67
C GLY A 102 7.37 -4.83 9.50
N ILE A 103 6.93 -5.49 10.58
CA ILE A 103 5.77 -6.39 10.58
C ILE A 103 4.50 -5.64 10.19
N ILE A 104 4.24 -4.46 10.79
CA ILE A 104 3.07 -3.64 10.46
C ILE A 104 3.09 -3.25 8.98
N GLN A 105 4.24 -2.81 8.48
CA GLN A 105 4.41 -2.42 7.08
C GLN A 105 4.22 -3.60 6.13
N PHE A 106 4.69 -4.79 6.51
CA PHE A 106 4.51 -6.02 5.74
C PHE A 106 3.04 -6.46 5.66
N ILE A 107 2.28 -6.38 6.76
CA ILE A 107 0.84 -6.63 6.77
C ILE A 107 0.12 -5.68 5.81
N GLY A 108 0.45 -4.40 5.85
CA GLY A 108 -0.10 -3.40 4.92
C GLY A 108 0.28 -3.69 3.48
N TYR A 109 1.51 -4.13 3.22
CA TYR A 109 2.00 -4.53 1.90
C TYR A 109 1.18 -5.70 1.33
N ILE A 110 1.04 -6.81 2.06
CA ILE A 110 0.26 -7.97 1.61
C ILE A 110 -1.19 -7.59 1.34
N THR A 111 -1.80 -6.78 2.21
CA THR A 111 -3.20 -6.35 2.06
C THR A 111 -3.44 -5.56 0.79
N ALA A 112 -2.48 -4.73 0.37
CA ALA A 112 -2.63 -3.87 -0.79
C ALA A 112 -2.11 -4.50 -2.09
N MET A 113 -1.19 -5.45 -2.01
CA MET A 113 -0.43 -5.98 -3.15
C MET A 113 -1.34 -6.42 -4.31
N LYS A 114 -2.37 -7.20 -4.03
CA LYS A 114 -3.28 -7.70 -5.06
C LYS A 114 -4.08 -6.56 -5.71
N ASP A 115 -4.76 -5.75 -4.90
CA ASP A 115 -5.63 -4.68 -5.40
C ASP A 115 -4.83 -3.64 -6.22
N GLU A 116 -3.60 -3.31 -5.78
CA GLU A 116 -2.74 -2.38 -6.50
C GLU A 116 -2.17 -2.97 -7.79
N ALA A 117 -1.78 -4.26 -7.78
CA ALA A 117 -1.29 -4.94 -8.97
C ALA A 117 -2.38 -5.03 -10.05
N ASP A 118 -3.59 -5.39 -9.65
CA ASP A 118 -4.73 -5.48 -10.57
C ASP A 118 -5.09 -4.11 -11.16
N LEU A 119 -5.16 -3.07 -10.36
CA LEU A 119 -5.39 -1.70 -10.85
C LEU A 119 -4.24 -1.17 -11.70
N CYS A 120 -3.00 -1.57 -11.39
CA CYS A 120 -1.84 -1.22 -12.20
C CYS A 120 -1.97 -1.74 -13.65
N ILE A 121 -2.59 -2.91 -13.84
CA ILE A 121 -2.84 -3.49 -15.16
C ILE A 121 -4.00 -2.74 -15.86
N VAL A 122 -5.10 -2.50 -15.14
CA VAL A 122 -6.27 -1.78 -15.69
C VAL A 122 -5.89 -0.38 -16.21
N PHE A 123 -4.99 0.30 -15.51
CA PHE A 123 -4.53 1.64 -15.88
C PHE A 123 -3.19 1.65 -16.63
N SER A 124 -2.73 0.52 -17.20
CA SER A 124 -1.43 0.42 -17.90
C SER A 124 -1.29 1.39 -19.05
N ASP A 125 -2.35 1.60 -19.83
CA ASP A 125 -2.36 2.45 -21.02
C ASP A 125 -2.22 3.95 -20.68
N ASN A 126 -2.56 4.33 -19.45
CA ASN A 126 -2.54 5.71 -18.98
C ASN A 126 -1.29 6.05 -18.15
N ARG A 127 -0.25 5.21 -18.22
CA ARG A 127 1.03 5.43 -17.53
C ARG A 127 1.91 6.45 -18.25
N ASN A 128 1.44 7.67 -18.35
CA ASN A 128 2.35 8.77 -18.62
C ASN A 128 3.14 9.08 -17.34
N ALA A 129 4.30 9.71 -17.47
CA ALA A 129 5.17 10.13 -16.37
C ALA A 129 4.42 10.86 -15.22
N LYS A 130 3.28 11.46 -15.52
CA LYS A 130 2.40 12.15 -14.58
C LYS A 130 1.43 11.22 -13.82
N ASN A 131 1.06 10.07 -14.38
CA ASN A 131 0.06 9.16 -13.82
C ASN A 131 0.73 7.96 -13.15
N GLN A 132 0.93 8.07 -11.84
CA GLN A 132 1.44 6.98 -11.03
C GLN A 132 0.32 5.96 -10.72
N PRO A 133 0.64 4.65 -10.58
CA PRO A 133 -0.36 3.65 -10.24
C PRO A 133 -1.07 3.99 -8.92
N PRO A 134 -2.38 3.68 -8.81
CA PRO A 134 -3.15 3.92 -7.60
C PRO A 134 -2.57 3.22 -6.38
N ILE A 135 -2.59 3.87 -5.23
CA ILE A 135 -2.10 3.33 -3.96
C ILE A 135 -3.28 3.09 -3.03
N LEU A 136 -3.43 1.88 -2.52
CA LEU A 136 -4.48 1.54 -1.57
C LEU A 136 -4.19 2.21 -0.20
N LYS A 137 -5.11 3.05 0.23
CA LYS A 137 -5.02 3.77 1.51
C LYS A 137 -5.88 3.14 2.59
N TYR A 138 -7.04 2.61 2.22
CA TYR A 138 -8.02 2.09 3.16
C TYR A 138 -8.72 0.87 2.56
N LYS A 139 -8.88 -0.19 3.37
CA LYS A 139 -9.64 -1.38 3.01
C LYS A 139 -10.28 -1.96 4.27
N LYS A 140 -11.61 -2.02 4.28
CA LYS A 140 -12.37 -2.60 5.39
C LYS A 140 -13.48 -3.47 4.83
N ARG A 141 -13.59 -4.69 5.34
CA ARG A 141 -14.69 -5.59 5.05
C ARG A 141 -15.71 -5.50 6.18
N ASP A 142 -16.94 -5.24 5.83
CA ASP A 142 -18.06 -5.40 6.76
C ASP A 142 -18.38 -6.89 6.91
N LYS A 143 -18.31 -7.41 8.13
CA LYS A 143 -18.54 -8.83 8.43
C LYS A 143 -20.00 -9.23 8.25
N LYS A 144 -20.95 -8.31 8.40
CA LYS A 144 -22.39 -8.59 8.30
C LYS A 144 -22.85 -8.63 6.85
N THR A 145 -22.47 -7.63 6.06
CA THR A 145 -22.93 -7.47 4.67
C THR A 145 -21.98 -8.07 3.64
N GLY A 146 -20.73 -8.38 4.04
CA GLY A 146 -19.68 -8.83 3.13
C GLY A 146 -19.13 -7.72 2.23
N VAL A 147 -19.64 -6.49 2.36
CA VAL A 147 -19.22 -5.31 1.58
C VAL A 147 -17.80 -4.91 1.94
N ILE A 148 -17.00 -4.65 0.92
CA ILE A 148 -15.63 -4.18 1.08
C ILE A 148 -15.56 -2.72 0.63
N LYS A 149 -15.17 -1.86 1.56
CA LYS A 149 -14.93 -0.43 1.34
C LYS A 149 -13.47 -0.23 0.99
N ARG A 150 -13.19 0.44 -0.13
CA ARG A 150 -11.84 0.72 -0.60
C ARG A 150 -11.67 2.22 -0.85
N GLU A 151 -10.52 2.75 -0.45
CA GLU A 151 -10.09 4.12 -0.78
C GLU A 151 -8.67 4.07 -1.34
N PHE A 152 -8.49 4.65 -2.51
CA PHE A 152 -7.21 4.73 -3.20
C PHE A 152 -6.72 6.19 -3.26
N TYR A 153 -5.43 6.39 -3.08
CA TYR A 153 -4.76 7.61 -3.48
C TYR A 153 -4.32 7.46 -4.93
N THR A 154 -4.67 8.44 -5.78
CA THR A 154 -4.41 8.41 -7.21
C THR A 154 -4.18 9.80 -7.77
N THR A 155 -3.44 9.89 -8.88
CA THR A 155 -3.32 11.07 -9.74
C THR A 155 -4.16 10.95 -11.00
N ILE A 156 -4.82 9.80 -11.19
CA ILE A 156 -5.67 9.49 -12.34
C ILE A 156 -7.00 10.21 -12.17
N PRO A 157 -7.50 10.95 -13.18
CA PRO A 157 -8.79 11.66 -13.12
C PRO A 157 -9.98 10.71 -12.86
N MET A 158 -11.04 11.25 -12.23
CA MET A 158 -12.26 10.51 -11.90
C MET A 158 -12.94 9.95 -13.16
N GLU A 159 -12.92 10.67 -14.26
CA GLU A 159 -13.50 10.27 -15.54
C GLU A 159 -12.94 8.92 -16.02
N GLN A 160 -11.63 8.76 -15.94
CA GLN A 160 -10.98 7.49 -16.32
C GLN A 160 -11.34 6.34 -15.37
N TRP A 161 -11.58 6.62 -14.09
CA TRP A 161 -12.07 5.62 -13.16
C TRP A 161 -13.50 5.18 -13.49
N GLN A 162 -14.34 6.10 -13.89
CA GLN A 162 -15.71 5.82 -14.32
C GLN A 162 -15.74 5.04 -15.65
N GLU A 163 -14.94 5.45 -16.63
CA GLU A 163 -14.80 4.77 -17.92
C GLU A 163 -14.34 3.32 -17.75
N LYS A 164 -13.34 3.09 -16.88
CA LYS A 164 -12.79 1.75 -16.63
C LYS A 164 -13.49 0.97 -15.52
N LYS A 165 -14.67 1.41 -15.07
CA LYS A 165 -15.44 0.79 -13.97
C LYS A 165 -15.63 -0.71 -14.17
N GLU A 166 -16.05 -1.12 -15.35
CA GLU A 166 -16.28 -2.54 -15.69
C GLU A 166 -14.97 -3.34 -15.69
N ALA A 167 -13.91 -2.80 -16.29
CA ALA A 167 -12.60 -3.46 -16.28
C ALA A 167 -12.03 -3.64 -14.87
N ILE A 168 -12.28 -2.67 -13.97
CA ILE A 168 -11.93 -2.77 -12.54
C ILE A 168 -12.73 -3.88 -11.88
N CYS A 169 -14.04 -3.97 -12.14
CA CYS A 169 -14.90 -5.00 -11.60
C CYS A 169 -14.47 -6.40 -12.06
N ASP A 170 -14.16 -6.55 -13.33
CA ASP A 170 -13.69 -7.82 -13.90
C ASP A 170 -12.36 -8.26 -13.29
N ARG A 171 -11.42 -7.34 -13.24
CA ARG A 171 -10.07 -7.67 -12.77
C ARG A 171 -10.00 -8.02 -11.29
N LEU A 172 -10.77 -7.32 -10.46
CA LEU A 172 -10.82 -7.55 -9.02
C LEU A 172 -11.79 -8.66 -8.60
N ASP A 173 -12.55 -9.24 -9.54
CA ASP A 173 -13.65 -10.20 -9.32
C ASP A 173 -14.65 -9.65 -8.27
N ILE A 174 -15.19 -8.46 -8.57
CA ILE A 174 -16.12 -7.75 -7.69
C ILE A 174 -17.29 -7.17 -8.50
N HIS A 175 -18.36 -6.82 -7.80
CA HIS A 175 -19.32 -5.85 -8.32
C HIS A 175 -19.37 -4.63 -7.41
N MET A 176 -19.43 -3.44 -8.00
CA MET A 176 -19.53 -2.20 -7.25
C MET A 176 -20.94 -1.98 -6.76
N ILE A 177 -21.04 -1.53 -5.49
CA ILE A 177 -22.29 -1.13 -4.86
C ILE A 177 -22.33 0.39 -4.91
N GLY A 178 -23.14 0.92 -5.83
CA GLY A 178 -23.19 2.37 -6.09
C GLY A 178 -22.09 2.85 -7.03
N ASP A 179 -21.86 4.16 -6.99
CA ASP A 179 -20.92 4.82 -7.88
C ASP A 179 -19.56 5.04 -7.22
N ILE A 180 -18.57 5.24 -8.10
CA ILE A 180 -17.23 5.67 -7.69
C ILE A 180 -17.32 7.14 -7.26
N THR A 181 -16.83 7.45 -6.06
CA THR A 181 -16.89 8.80 -5.48
C THR A 181 -15.52 9.27 -5.02
N TYR A 182 -15.39 10.57 -4.78
CA TYR A 182 -14.19 11.10 -4.14
C TYR A 182 -14.07 10.61 -2.69
N GLY A 183 -12.83 10.34 -2.26
CA GLY A 183 -12.53 9.88 -0.91
C GLY A 183 -12.31 11.02 0.09
N GLY A 184 -11.85 10.64 1.30
CA GLY A 184 -11.60 11.53 2.43
C GLY A 184 -12.81 11.74 3.33
N LYS A 185 -12.60 12.35 4.51
CA LYS A 185 -13.65 12.54 5.55
C LYS A 185 -14.90 13.28 5.04
N ARG A 186 -14.73 14.22 4.09
CA ARG A 186 -15.81 15.02 3.51
C ARG A 186 -16.15 14.60 2.07
N LYS A 187 -15.62 13.45 1.60
CA LYS A 187 -15.79 12.95 0.23
C LYS A 187 -15.50 14.00 -0.87
N ASN A 188 -14.51 14.87 -0.62
CA ASN A 188 -14.17 15.99 -1.49
C ASN A 188 -12.70 16.09 -1.85
N LYS A 189 -11.90 15.04 -1.59
CA LYS A 189 -10.47 15.02 -1.96
C LYS A 189 -10.31 14.50 -3.38
N GLY A 190 -9.98 15.38 -4.31
CA GLY A 190 -9.84 15.08 -5.74
C GLY A 190 -8.78 14.01 -6.09
N ASN A 191 -7.81 13.78 -5.20
CA ASN A 191 -6.78 12.76 -5.38
C ASN A 191 -7.05 11.47 -4.57
N HIS A 192 -8.27 11.28 -4.11
CA HIS A 192 -8.73 10.10 -3.40
C HIS A 192 -10.00 9.57 -4.04
N ILE A 193 -9.99 8.32 -4.43
CA ILE A 193 -11.13 7.62 -5.02
C ILE A 193 -11.64 6.58 -4.03
N TYR A 194 -12.95 6.59 -3.79
CA TYR A 194 -13.64 5.69 -2.89
C TYR A 194 -14.74 4.94 -3.61
N PHE A 195 -14.84 3.63 -3.36
CA PHE A 195 -15.97 2.82 -3.79
C PHE A 195 -16.23 1.66 -2.83
N GLU A 196 -17.45 1.18 -2.85
CA GLU A 196 -17.91 0.00 -2.12
C GLU A 196 -18.14 -1.13 -3.12
N SER A 197 -17.82 -2.35 -2.71
CA SER A 197 -17.92 -3.51 -3.59
C SER A 197 -18.22 -4.77 -2.80
N ALA A 198 -18.88 -5.74 -3.44
CA ALA A 198 -18.99 -7.08 -2.92
C ALA A 198 -18.25 -8.07 -3.83
N LYS A 199 -17.91 -9.24 -3.30
CA LYS A 199 -17.17 -10.28 -4.02
C LYS A 199 -18.06 -10.92 -5.08
N GLY A 200 -17.46 -11.21 -6.22
CA GLY A 200 -18.11 -11.85 -7.37
C GLY A 200 -18.92 -10.87 -8.23
N ARG A 201 -19.25 -11.29 -9.44
CA ARG A 201 -20.07 -10.52 -10.36
C ARG A 201 -21.56 -10.67 -10.02
N LYS A 202 -22.37 -9.63 -10.24
CA LYS A 202 -23.82 -9.78 -10.27
C LYS A 202 -24.17 -10.78 -11.37
N ARG A 203 -25.03 -11.77 -11.05
CA ARG A 203 -25.64 -12.57 -12.11
C ARG A 203 -26.38 -11.60 -13.03
N MET A 204 -26.06 -11.65 -14.32
CA MET A 204 -26.96 -11.06 -15.31
C MET A 204 -28.29 -11.75 -15.12
N GLU A 205 -29.33 -11.00 -14.75
CA GLU A 205 -30.70 -11.46 -14.95
C GLU A 205 -30.77 -11.78 -16.46
N ARG A 206 -30.97 -13.06 -16.80
CA ARG A 206 -31.29 -13.40 -18.17
C ARG A 206 -32.52 -12.59 -18.45
N ALA A 207 -32.36 -11.49 -19.21
CA ALA A 207 -33.46 -10.88 -19.87
C ALA A 207 -34.15 -12.04 -20.57
N THR A 208 -35.41 -12.28 -20.29
CA THR A 208 -36.27 -13.24 -20.96
C THR A 208 -36.32 -12.83 -22.43
N LEU A 209 -35.30 -13.27 -23.18
CA LEU A 209 -35.16 -13.06 -24.62
C LEU A 209 -36.06 -14.04 -25.41
N TYR A 210 -36.85 -14.81 -24.68
CA TYR A 210 -37.89 -15.64 -25.23
C TYR A 210 -39.21 -15.16 -24.65
N ASP A 211 -39.78 -14.20 -25.34
CA ASP A 211 -41.23 -13.98 -25.31
C ASP A 211 -41.80 -15.17 -26.12
N ASP A 212 -42.21 -16.24 -25.41
CA ASP A 212 -42.92 -17.40 -26.01
C ASP A 212 -44.37 -16.97 -26.33
N THR A 213 -44.51 -15.95 -27.14
CA THR A 213 -45.78 -15.63 -27.80
C THR A 213 -45.68 -16.03 -29.25
N PHE A 214 -45.83 -17.35 -29.48
CA PHE A 214 -46.34 -17.91 -30.72
C PHE A 214 -47.63 -18.66 -30.47
#